data_c1d90205be6a20ca4972569f58f0b4a3
#
_entry.id   c1d90205be6a20ca4972569f58f0b4a3
#
_cell.length_a   1.000
_cell.length_b   1.000
_cell.length_c   1.000
_cell.angle_alpha   90.00
_cell.angle_beta   90.00
_cell.angle_gamma   90.00
#
_symmetry.space_group_name_H-M   'P 1'
#
loop_
_entity.id
_entity.type
_entity.pdbx_description
1 polymer ?
#
loop_
_entity_poly.entity_id
_entity_poly.type
_entity_poly.pdbx_seq_one_letter_code
_entity_poly.pdbx_strand_id
1 'polypeptide(L)'
;MENEFSPNIPIYIQVMECIKKEIVTGRLAPGNKIPAVRELASELQVNPNTIQRTFQELEREGIAVTRRGTGRFVTSEGEKITELRKEMATEL
;
A
#
# COMPACT_ATOMS: atom_id res chain seq x y z
N MET A 1 1.84 0.57 -11.37
CA MET A 1 1.57 -0.72 -10.70
C MET A 1 0.84 -1.65 -11.64
N GLU A 2 1.19 -2.92 -11.59
CA GLU A 2 0.44 -3.92 -12.33
C GLU A 2 -0.87 -4.18 -11.61
N ASN A 3 -1.93 -4.40 -12.38
CA ASN A 3 -3.26 -4.53 -11.83
C ASN A 3 -4.00 -5.79 -12.30
N GLU A 4 -3.27 -6.88 -12.48
CA GLU A 4 -3.89 -8.16 -12.74
C GLU A 4 -4.30 -8.77 -11.40
N PHE A 5 -5.59 -8.80 -11.14
CA PHE A 5 -6.11 -9.29 -9.87
C PHE A 5 -6.75 -10.66 -10.02
N SER A 6 -6.42 -11.54 -9.07
CA SER A 6 -7.02 -12.86 -8.98
C SER A 6 -8.47 -12.75 -8.48
N PRO A 7 -9.43 -13.46 -9.09
CA PRO A 7 -10.81 -13.43 -8.60
C PRO A 7 -11.01 -14.18 -7.28
N ASN A 8 -10.02 -14.94 -6.84
CA ASN A 8 -10.14 -15.78 -5.63
C ASN A 8 -9.72 -15.10 -4.35
N ILE A 9 -9.14 -13.91 -4.43
CA ILE A 9 -8.63 -13.17 -3.28
C ILE A 9 -9.30 -11.79 -3.26
N PRO A 10 -9.74 -11.31 -2.09
CA PRO A 10 -10.32 -9.95 -2.02
C PRO A 10 -9.40 -8.92 -2.65
N ILE A 11 -9.96 -8.01 -3.43
CA ILE A 11 -9.19 -7.02 -4.18
C ILE A 11 -8.36 -6.14 -3.25
N TYR A 12 -8.93 -5.74 -2.09
CA TYR A 12 -8.18 -4.86 -1.18
C TYR A 12 -6.88 -5.49 -0.69
N ILE A 13 -6.86 -6.81 -0.49
CA ILE A 13 -5.64 -7.53 -0.08
C ILE A 13 -4.61 -7.47 -1.20
N GLN A 14 -5.05 -7.65 -2.44
CA GLN A 14 -4.15 -7.60 -3.59
C GLN A 14 -3.59 -6.20 -3.81
N VAL A 15 -4.40 -5.17 -3.59
CA VAL A 15 -3.92 -3.77 -3.67
C VAL A 15 -2.91 -3.50 -2.56
N MET A 16 -3.14 -4.02 -1.35
CA MET A 16 -2.16 -3.92 -0.26
C MET A 16 -0.81 -4.51 -0.69
N GLU A 17 -0.83 -5.69 -1.30
CA GLU A 17 0.38 -6.34 -1.78
C GLU A 17 1.09 -5.51 -2.85
N CYS A 18 0.34 -4.89 -3.74
CA CYS A 18 0.92 -3.99 -4.75
C CYS A 18 1.65 -2.81 -4.11
N ILE A 19 1.03 -2.18 -3.12
CA ILE A 19 1.62 -1.05 -2.43
C ILE A 19 2.86 -1.49 -1.63
N LYS A 20 2.76 -2.62 -0.94
CA LYS A 20 3.87 -3.18 -0.18
C LYS A 20 5.07 -3.48 -1.08
N LYS A 21 4.82 -4.02 -2.27
CA LYS A 21 5.88 -4.25 -3.26
C LYS A 21 6.57 -2.96 -3.66
N GLU A 22 5.80 -1.90 -3.89
CA GLU A 22 6.37 -0.60 -4.25
C GLU A 22 7.25 -0.06 -3.12
N ILE A 23 6.89 -0.32 -1.88
CA ILE A 23 7.67 0.11 -0.73
C ILE A 23 8.98 -0.68 -0.62
N VAL A 24 8.90 -2.02 -0.71
CA VAL A 24 10.11 -2.84 -0.53
C VAL A 24 11.07 -2.75 -1.70
N THR A 25 10.59 -2.41 -2.89
CA THR A 25 11.45 -2.20 -4.06
C THR A 25 12.02 -0.78 -4.13
N GLY A 26 11.62 0.09 -3.22
CA GLY A 26 12.14 1.45 -3.16
C GLY A 26 11.43 2.47 -4.04
N ARG A 27 10.41 2.07 -4.78
CA ARG A 27 9.64 3.00 -5.61
C ARG A 27 8.82 3.98 -4.77
N LEU A 28 8.33 3.48 -3.61
CA LEU A 28 7.72 4.32 -2.58
C LEU A 28 8.64 4.26 -1.37
N ALA A 29 9.56 5.21 -1.30
CA ALA A 29 10.53 5.25 -0.20
C ALA A 29 9.87 5.62 1.12
N PRO A 30 10.49 5.28 2.26
CA PRO A 30 9.98 5.71 3.56
C PRO A 30 9.75 7.21 3.61
N GLY A 31 8.60 7.62 4.12
CA GLY A 31 8.23 9.04 4.18
C GLY A 31 7.63 9.62 2.91
N ASN A 32 7.65 8.88 1.81
CA ASN A 32 7.06 9.34 0.55
C ASN A 32 5.54 9.37 0.64
N LYS A 33 4.95 10.28 -0.09
CA LYS A 33 3.49 10.39 -0.18
C LYS A 33 2.93 9.24 -1.04
N ILE A 34 1.89 8.59 -0.52
CA ILE A 34 1.16 7.56 -1.26
C ILE A 34 0.12 8.25 -2.16
N PRO A 35 -0.08 7.78 -3.39
CA PRO A 35 -1.10 8.38 -4.27
C PRO A 35 -2.47 8.46 -3.60
N ALA A 36 -3.22 9.49 -3.92
CA ALA A 36 -4.56 9.68 -3.36
C ALA A 36 -5.51 8.57 -3.81
N VAL A 37 -6.59 8.38 -3.03
CA VAL A 37 -7.60 7.34 -3.33
C VAL A 37 -8.06 7.39 -4.78
N ARG A 38 -8.42 8.56 -5.27
CA ARG A 38 -8.92 8.70 -6.64
C ARG A 38 -7.89 8.37 -7.70
N GLU A 39 -6.66 8.79 -7.47
CA GLU A 39 -5.57 8.50 -8.41
C GLU A 39 -5.34 7.00 -8.50
N LEU A 40 -5.23 6.36 -7.35
CA LEU A 40 -4.94 4.93 -7.30
C LEU A 40 -6.12 4.10 -7.83
N ALA A 41 -7.34 4.50 -7.50
CA ALA A 41 -8.54 3.84 -8.00
C ALA A 41 -8.61 3.91 -9.53
N SER A 42 -8.29 5.06 -10.09
CA SER A 42 -8.29 5.25 -11.54
C SER A 42 -7.17 4.44 -12.20
N GLU A 43 -5.97 4.49 -11.65
CA GLU A 43 -4.81 3.77 -12.18
C GLU A 43 -5.02 2.26 -12.19
N LEU A 44 -5.54 1.72 -11.09
CA LEU A 44 -5.76 0.28 -10.96
C LEU A 44 -7.13 -0.18 -11.44
N GLN A 45 -7.99 0.75 -11.81
CA GLN A 45 -9.38 0.48 -12.21
C GLN A 45 -10.13 -0.32 -11.15
N VAL A 46 -10.04 0.16 -9.93
CA VAL A 46 -10.65 -0.43 -8.74
C VAL A 46 -11.59 0.58 -8.11
N ASN A 47 -12.65 0.08 -7.49
CA ASN A 47 -13.61 0.93 -6.79
C ASN A 47 -12.90 1.75 -5.71
N PRO A 48 -13.14 3.07 -5.63
CA PRO A 48 -12.54 3.91 -4.58
C PRO A 48 -12.77 3.41 -3.17
N ASN A 49 -13.93 2.79 -2.90
CA ASN A 49 -14.22 2.24 -1.57
C ASN A 49 -13.24 1.11 -1.22
N THR A 50 -12.85 0.32 -2.21
CA THR A 50 -11.86 -0.74 -2.03
C THR A 50 -10.49 -0.14 -1.70
N ILE A 51 -10.13 0.96 -2.35
CA ILE A 51 -8.88 1.66 -2.06
C ILE A 51 -8.92 2.26 -0.64
N GLN A 52 -10.06 2.82 -0.23
CA GLN A 52 -10.24 3.31 1.14
C GLN A 52 -9.96 2.20 2.17
N ARG A 53 -10.52 1.03 1.94
CA ARG A 53 -10.31 -0.12 2.81
C ARG A 53 -8.83 -0.53 2.84
N THR A 54 -8.19 -0.55 1.68
CA THR A 54 -6.77 -0.84 1.56
C THR A 54 -5.95 0.09 2.45
N PHE A 55 -6.20 1.39 2.37
CA PHE A 55 -5.48 2.37 3.17
C PHE A 55 -5.74 2.21 4.65
N GLN A 56 -6.98 1.92 5.04
CA GLN A 56 -7.32 1.68 6.44
C GLN A 56 -6.52 0.51 7.01
N GLU A 57 -6.40 -0.57 6.24
CA GLU A 57 -5.63 -1.74 6.67
C GLU A 57 -4.13 -1.45 6.74
N LEU A 58 -3.60 -0.70 5.78
CA LEU A 58 -2.18 -0.31 5.81
C LEU A 58 -1.88 0.60 7.00
N GLU A 59 -2.80 1.48 7.35
CA GLU A 59 -2.66 2.34 8.54
C GLU A 59 -2.71 1.51 9.82
N ARG A 60 -3.59 0.51 9.87
CA ARG A 60 -3.70 -0.39 11.01
C ARG A 60 -2.42 -1.19 11.21
N GLU A 61 -1.74 -1.59 10.13
CA GLU A 61 -0.46 -2.28 10.21
C GLU A 61 0.71 -1.33 10.48
N GLY A 62 0.47 -0.03 10.48
CA GLY A 62 1.51 0.95 10.72
C GLY A 62 2.39 1.23 9.51
N ILE A 63 2.04 0.72 8.34
CA ILE A 63 2.80 0.91 7.10
C ILE A 63 2.48 2.27 6.47
N ALA A 64 1.22 2.69 6.55
CA ALA A 64 0.79 4.00 6.08
C ALA A 64 0.46 4.90 7.26
N VAL A 65 0.80 6.19 7.13
CA VAL A 65 0.53 7.20 8.14
C VAL A 65 -0.25 8.33 7.49
N THR A 66 -1.40 8.67 8.07
CA THR A 66 -2.21 9.78 7.60
C THR A 66 -1.79 11.06 8.31
N ARG A 67 -1.56 12.12 7.55
CA ARG A 67 -1.29 13.44 8.08
C ARG A 67 -2.43 14.36 7.68
N ARG A 68 -3.10 14.91 8.66
CA ARG A 68 -4.27 15.76 8.45
C ARG A 68 -3.93 16.93 7.51
N GLY A 69 -4.72 17.07 6.45
CA GLY A 69 -4.56 18.16 5.49
C GLY A 69 -3.49 17.97 4.43
N THR A 70 -2.64 16.94 4.56
CA THR A 70 -1.55 16.69 3.61
C THR A 70 -1.65 15.36 2.88
N GLY A 71 -2.28 14.36 3.47
CA GLY A 71 -2.49 13.06 2.82
C GLY A 71 -1.89 11.89 3.58
N ARG A 72 -1.65 10.80 2.86
CA ARG A 72 -1.08 9.58 3.43
C ARG A 72 0.35 9.39 2.96
N PHE A 73 1.17 8.89 3.86
CA PHE A 73 2.60 8.72 3.61
C PHE A 73 3.06 7.34 4.05
N VAL A 74 4.11 6.85 3.42
CA VAL A 74 4.77 5.61 3.85
C VAL A 74 5.44 5.89 5.20
N THR A 75 5.34 4.95 6.13
CA THR A 75 6.00 5.11 7.43
C THR A 75 7.50 5.40 7.26
N SER A 76 8.03 6.25 8.14
CA SER A 76 9.47 6.49 8.19
C SER A 76 10.19 5.57 9.17
N GLU A 77 9.47 4.71 9.88
CA GLU A 77 10.05 3.78 10.83
C GLU A 77 10.80 2.65 10.12
N GLY A 78 12.12 2.66 10.24
CA GLY A 78 12.97 1.66 9.59
C GLY A 78 12.64 0.22 9.98
N GLU A 79 12.25 0.01 11.24
CA GLU A 79 11.86 -1.32 11.72
C GLU A 79 10.66 -1.88 10.97
N LYS A 80 9.68 -1.05 10.69
CA LYS A 80 8.48 -1.48 9.95
C LYS A 80 8.85 -1.89 8.53
N ILE A 81 9.69 -1.13 7.89
CA ILE A 81 10.14 -1.41 6.53
C ILE A 81 10.97 -2.70 6.50
N THR A 82 11.85 -2.88 7.47
CA THR A 82 12.67 -4.10 7.58
C THR A 82 11.79 -5.33 7.77
N GLU A 83 10.79 -5.26 8.65
CA GLU A 83 9.85 -6.36 8.85
C GLU A 83 9.08 -6.67 7.57
N LEU A 84 8.63 -5.64 6.87
CA LEU A 84 7.89 -5.82 5.62
C LEU A 84 8.75 -6.52 4.57
N ARG A 85 10.01 -6.14 4.43
CA ARG A 85 10.93 -6.80 3.51
C ARG A 85 11.11 -8.27 3.83
N LYS A 86 11.23 -8.59 5.13
CA LYS A 86 11.38 -9.98 5.58
C LYS A 86 10.13 -10.79 5.25
N GLU A 87 8.96 -10.26 5.54
CA GLU A 87 7.70 -10.94 5.23
C GLU A 87 7.56 -11.24 3.75
N MET A 88 7.86 -10.28 2.91
CA MET A 88 7.73 -10.45 1.46
C MET A 88 8.80 -11.37 0.87
N ALA A 89 9.99 -11.41 1.48
CA ALA A 89 11.05 -12.31 1.03
C ALA A 89 10.71 -13.78 1.32
N THR A 90 9.93 -14.05 2.36
CA THR A 90 9.56 -15.44 2.70
C THR A 90 8.45 -16.00 1.84
N GLU A 91 7.83 -15.20 1.01
CA GLU A 91 6.76 -15.64 0.11
C GLU A 91 7.25 -16.19 -1.23
N LEU A 92 8.52 -16.30 -1.41
CA LEU A 92 9.12 -16.81 -2.65
C LEU A 92 9.06 -18.32 -2.74
#